data_b06712ee0cd84d2895cc5c3946e22880
#
_entry.id   b06712ee0cd84d2895cc5c3946e22880
#
_cell.length_a   1.000
_cell.length_b   1.000
_cell.length_c   1.000
_cell.angle_alpha   90.00
_cell.angle_beta   90.00
_cell.angle_gamma   90.00
#
_symmetry.space_group_name_H-M   'P 1'
#
loop_
_entity.id
_entity.type
_entity.pdbx_description
1 polymer ?
#
loop_
_entity_poly.entity_id
_entity_poly.type
_entity_poly.pdbx_seq_one_letter_code
_entity_poly.pdbx_strand_id
1 'polypeptide(L)'
;GFYFLKGDGARLEHALIQFMRDVHREQGYREVFPPIPVNSRSMRGTGQFPKFVEDAYRLGGGNDEPYDDDDLWLLPTAEVPVTNMYAEDILLPEDLPIKHQAYTPNFRREAGEHGTETRGMVRVHQFNKVELVNFVEPGESDERLHGLLGEAEEVLERLGLPYRILEMCTG
;
A
#
# COMPACT_ATOMS: atom_id res chain seq x y z
N GLY A 1 10.97 -14.60 -0.70
CA GLY A 1 11.66 -14.45 0.59
C GLY A 1 12.08 -13.02 0.90
N PHE A 2 13.09 -12.84 1.73
CA PHE A 2 13.73 -11.55 2.00
C PHE A 2 14.99 -11.42 1.16
N TYR A 3 15.35 -10.21 0.75
CA TYR A 3 16.50 -9.95 -0.11
C TYR A 3 17.37 -8.81 0.43
N PHE A 4 18.59 -8.75 -0.05
CA PHE A 4 19.52 -7.64 0.18
C PHE A 4 19.89 -6.98 -1.14
N LEU A 5 19.68 -5.68 -1.24
CA LEU A 5 20.26 -4.85 -2.30
C LEU A 5 21.56 -4.22 -1.80
N LYS A 6 22.58 -4.21 -2.65
CA LYS A 6 23.89 -3.65 -2.31
C LYS A 6 24.36 -2.67 -3.41
N GLY A 7 25.13 -1.67 -3.00
CA GLY A 7 25.73 -0.72 -3.94
C GLY A 7 24.71 -0.01 -4.80
N ASP A 8 24.87 -0.10 -6.11
CA ASP A 8 23.99 0.60 -7.06
C ASP A 8 22.57 0.07 -7.08
N GLY A 9 22.33 -1.21 -6.73
CA GLY A 9 20.98 -1.74 -6.56
C GLY A 9 20.23 -1.05 -5.44
N ALA A 10 20.87 -0.84 -4.28
CA ALA A 10 20.26 -0.10 -3.16
C ALA A 10 20.05 1.38 -3.49
N ARG A 11 20.99 1.99 -4.23
CA ARG A 11 20.86 3.39 -4.70
C ARG A 11 19.68 3.54 -5.67
N LEU A 12 19.51 2.59 -6.58
CA LEU A 12 18.40 2.59 -7.54
C LEU A 12 17.06 2.47 -6.83
N GLU A 13 16.93 1.59 -5.84
CA GLU A 13 15.72 1.47 -5.00
C GLU A 13 15.33 2.81 -4.37
N HIS A 14 16.29 3.46 -3.70
CA HIS A 14 16.05 4.77 -3.09
C HIS A 14 15.70 5.85 -4.11
N ALA A 15 16.37 5.84 -5.28
CA ALA A 15 16.11 6.80 -6.35
C ALA A 15 14.69 6.63 -6.92
N LEU A 16 14.23 5.39 -7.11
CA LEU A 16 12.88 5.10 -7.58
C LEU A 16 11.81 5.52 -6.57
N ILE A 17 12.03 5.23 -5.29
CA ILE A 17 11.14 5.67 -4.22
C ILE A 17 11.02 7.21 -4.23
N GLN A 18 12.14 7.91 -4.27
CA GLN A 18 12.15 9.38 -4.28
C GLN A 18 11.48 9.92 -5.55
N PHE A 19 11.78 9.33 -6.71
CA PHE A 19 11.18 9.73 -7.98
C PHE A 19 9.64 9.62 -7.95
N MET A 20 9.10 8.49 -7.50
CA MET A 20 7.64 8.31 -7.39
C MET A 20 7.01 9.33 -6.44
N ARG A 21 7.65 9.58 -5.28
CA ARG A 21 7.17 10.58 -4.31
C ARG A 21 7.16 11.98 -4.90
N ASP A 22 8.16 12.33 -5.69
CA ASP A 22 8.25 13.64 -6.35
C ASP A 22 7.18 13.81 -7.43
N VAL A 23 6.95 12.78 -8.27
CA VAL A 23 5.88 12.76 -9.28
C VAL A 23 4.52 12.98 -8.62
N HIS A 24 4.20 12.22 -7.57
CA HIS A 24 2.90 12.34 -6.92
C HIS A 24 2.75 13.64 -6.13
N ARG A 25 3.83 14.21 -5.61
CA ARG A 25 3.80 15.55 -5.03
C ARG A 25 3.45 16.63 -6.08
N GLU A 26 3.99 16.54 -7.30
CA GLU A 26 3.62 17.41 -8.43
C GLU A 26 2.14 17.29 -8.80
N GLN A 27 1.57 16.09 -8.66
CA GLN A 27 0.15 15.81 -8.87
C GLN A 27 -0.75 16.26 -7.70
N GLY A 28 -0.19 16.89 -6.67
CA GLY A 28 -0.93 17.47 -5.55
C GLY A 28 -1.17 16.52 -4.36
N TYR A 29 -0.49 15.38 -4.30
CA TYR A 29 -0.55 14.49 -3.14
C TYR A 29 0.24 15.05 -1.96
N ARG A 30 -0.38 15.01 -0.77
CA ARG A 30 0.29 15.29 0.50
C ARG A 30 0.95 14.03 1.02
N GLU A 31 2.22 14.14 1.37
CA GLU A 31 2.98 13.02 1.89
C GLU A 31 2.62 12.73 3.34
N VAL A 32 2.43 11.44 3.65
CA VAL A 32 2.20 10.91 4.99
C VAL A 32 3.30 9.90 5.31
N PHE A 33 3.84 9.96 6.51
CA PHE A 33 4.76 8.96 7.06
C PHE A 33 4.06 8.19 8.18
N PRO A 34 3.42 7.05 7.88
CA PRO A 34 2.63 6.31 8.84
C PRO A 34 3.49 5.37 9.69
N PRO A 35 2.99 4.91 10.85
CA PRO A 35 3.62 3.83 11.60
C PRO A 35 3.60 2.51 10.80
N ILE A 36 4.63 1.69 11.00
CA ILE A 36 4.71 0.36 10.38
C ILE A 36 3.87 -0.67 11.15
N PRO A 37 3.92 -0.74 12.51
CA PRO A 37 2.99 -1.57 13.25
C PRO A 37 1.58 -0.98 13.18
N VAL A 38 0.60 -1.81 12.87
CA VAL A 38 -0.82 -1.47 12.85
C VAL A 38 -1.60 -2.46 13.71
N ASN A 39 -2.69 -2.04 14.33
CA ASN A 39 -3.51 -2.93 15.15
C ASN A 39 -4.56 -3.69 14.32
N SER A 40 -5.11 -4.75 14.90
CA SER A 40 -6.14 -5.57 14.26
C SER A 40 -7.39 -4.78 13.89
N ARG A 41 -7.76 -3.77 14.71
CA ARG A 41 -8.90 -2.88 14.43
C ARG A 41 -8.69 -2.13 13.11
N SER A 42 -7.50 -1.58 12.88
CA SER A 42 -7.17 -0.90 11.63
C SER A 42 -7.16 -1.84 10.43
N MET A 43 -6.67 -3.08 10.62
CA MET A 43 -6.70 -4.12 9.59
C MET A 43 -8.14 -4.50 9.19
N ARG A 44 -9.07 -4.54 10.16
CA ARG A 44 -10.50 -4.75 9.88
C ARG A 44 -11.13 -3.55 9.19
N GLY A 45 -10.78 -2.34 9.60
CA GLY A 45 -11.31 -1.10 9.03
C GLY A 45 -11.08 -0.95 7.53
N THR A 46 -10.02 -1.58 6.99
CA THR A 46 -9.69 -1.58 5.55
C THR A 46 -9.96 -2.92 4.86
N GLY A 47 -10.65 -3.85 5.52
CA GLY A 47 -11.03 -5.15 4.94
C GLY A 47 -9.87 -6.14 4.77
N GLN A 48 -8.70 -5.87 5.35
CA GLN A 48 -7.61 -6.84 5.34
C GLN A 48 -7.96 -8.07 6.19
N PHE A 49 -8.61 -7.84 7.33
CA PHE A 49 -9.08 -8.91 8.19
C PHE A 49 -10.60 -9.08 8.10
N PRO A 50 -11.08 -10.32 8.22
CA PRO A 50 -10.37 -11.59 8.49
C PRO A 50 -9.71 -12.26 7.27
N LYS A 51 -9.94 -11.78 6.05
CA LYS A 51 -9.60 -12.47 4.79
C LYS A 51 -8.11 -12.81 4.67
N PHE A 52 -7.21 -11.92 5.08
CA PHE A 52 -5.76 -12.03 4.88
C PHE A 52 -4.97 -12.22 6.17
N VAL A 53 -5.58 -12.75 7.23
CA VAL A 53 -4.90 -13.02 8.51
C VAL A 53 -3.67 -13.92 8.33
N GLU A 54 -3.79 -14.97 7.50
CA GLU A 54 -2.70 -15.92 7.25
C GLU A 54 -1.52 -15.28 6.52
N ASP A 55 -1.77 -14.21 5.73
CA ASP A 55 -0.74 -13.47 5.00
C ASP A 55 -0.09 -12.36 5.82
N ALA A 56 -0.64 -12.03 6.97
CA ALA A 56 -0.10 -10.98 7.83
C ALA A 56 1.03 -11.49 8.74
N TYR A 57 1.94 -10.60 9.13
CA TYR A 57 2.95 -10.86 10.15
C TYR A 57 2.50 -10.26 11.49
N ARG A 58 2.14 -11.12 12.45
CA ARG A 58 1.78 -10.72 13.80
C ARG A 58 3.03 -10.42 14.63
N LEU A 59 2.98 -9.37 15.44
CA LEU A 59 4.02 -9.02 16.40
C LEU A 59 3.67 -9.62 17.76
N GLY A 60 4.31 -10.74 18.08
CA GLY A 60 4.01 -11.53 19.28
C GLY A 60 2.86 -12.52 19.06
N GLY A 61 3.09 -13.79 19.33
CA GLY A 61 2.12 -14.86 19.09
C GLY A 61 2.10 -15.40 17.65
N GLY A 62 1.37 -16.49 17.47
CA GLY A 62 1.13 -17.14 16.19
C GLY A 62 -0.13 -16.62 15.50
N ASN A 63 -0.22 -16.79 14.19
CA ASN A 63 -1.43 -16.39 13.45
C ASN A 63 -2.62 -17.33 13.72
N ASP A 64 -2.35 -18.55 14.21
CA ASP A 64 -3.36 -19.56 14.57
C ASP A 64 -3.96 -19.31 15.96
N GLU A 65 -3.37 -18.39 16.74
CA GLU A 65 -3.88 -18.04 18.05
C GLU A 65 -4.94 -16.93 17.96
N PRO A 66 -5.95 -16.92 18.85
CA PRO A 66 -6.90 -15.81 18.90
C PRO A 66 -6.20 -14.46 19.03
N TYR A 67 -6.74 -13.43 18.39
CA TYR A 67 -6.24 -12.06 18.46
C TYR A 67 -7.38 -11.08 18.78
N ASP A 68 -7.03 -9.99 19.44
CA ASP A 68 -7.96 -8.91 19.77
C ASP A 68 -7.68 -7.64 18.93
N ASP A 69 -8.41 -6.57 19.24
CA ASP A 69 -8.36 -5.32 18.50
C ASP A 69 -7.02 -4.59 18.63
N ASP A 70 -6.30 -4.81 19.73
CA ASP A 70 -5.06 -4.11 20.06
C ASP A 70 -3.81 -4.87 19.62
N ASP A 71 -3.94 -6.13 19.20
CA ASP A 71 -2.83 -6.91 18.67
C ASP A 71 -2.17 -6.20 17.48
N LEU A 72 -0.84 -6.19 17.48
CA LEU A 72 -0.04 -5.50 16.47
C LEU A 72 0.42 -6.43 15.36
N TRP A 73 0.46 -5.88 14.16
CA TRP A 73 0.86 -6.55 12.93
C TRP A 73 1.77 -5.64 12.12
N LEU A 74 2.68 -6.23 11.35
CA LEU A 74 3.39 -5.48 10.32
C LEU A 74 2.43 -5.15 9.18
N LEU A 75 2.39 -3.90 8.76
CA LEU A 75 1.46 -3.46 7.72
C LEU A 75 1.70 -4.17 6.37
N PRO A 76 0.65 -4.64 5.70
CA PRO A 76 0.74 -5.23 4.38
C PRO A 76 0.67 -4.18 3.25
N THR A 77 0.23 -2.98 3.56
CA THR A 77 0.02 -1.84 2.65
C THR A 77 -0.19 -0.56 3.46
N ALA A 78 0.32 0.56 2.99
CA ALA A 78 0.11 1.86 3.62
C ALA A 78 -1.38 2.31 3.59
N GLU A 79 -2.21 1.69 2.76
CA GLU A 79 -3.66 1.89 2.78
C GLU A 79 -4.23 1.76 4.20
N VAL A 80 -3.77 0.75 4.97
CA VAL A 80 -4.27 0.50 6.32
C VAL A 80 -4.11 1.71 7.24
N PRO A 81 -2.91 2.22 7.54
CA PRO A 81 -2.78 3.36 8.44
C PRO A 81 -3.29 4.67 7.82
N VAL A 82 -3.14 4.88 6.52
CA VAL A 82 -3.54 6.15 5.88
C VAL A 82 -5.06 6.29 5.84
N THR A 83 -5.80 5.23 5.51
CA THR A 83 -7.27 5.27 5.53
C THR A 83 -7.79 5.45 6.94
N ASN A 84 -7.19 4.78 7.94
CA ASN A 84 -7.61 4.88 9.33
C ASN A 84 -7.26 6.24 9.99
N MET A 85 -6.50 7.13 9.34
CA MET A 85 -6.29 8.49 9.84
C MET A 85 -7.60 9.24 10.09
N TYR A 86 -8.64 8.91 9.31
CA TYR A 86 -9.95 9.55 9.37
C TYR A 86 -11.07 8.63 9.88
N ALA A 87 -10.71 7.50 10.52
CA ALA A 87 -11.68 6.44 10.89
C ALA A 87 -12.82 6.93 11.80
N GLU A 88 -12.60 7.96 12.60
CA GLU A 88 -13.60 8.53 13.54
C GLU A 88 -13.95 9.97 13.19
N ASP A 89 -13.46 10.48 12.05
CA ASP A 89 -13.69 11.85 11.62
C ASP A 89 -14.91 11.95 10.68
N ILE A 90 -15.57 13.09 10.74
CA ILE A 90 -16.57 13.50 9.75
C ILE A 90 -15.88 14.50 8.82
N LEU A 91 -15.62 14.07 7.60
CA LEU A 91 -15.04 14.94 6.57
C LEU A 91 -16.14 15.81 5.97
N LEU A 92 -15.89 17.11 5.87
CA LEU A 92 -16.83 18.04 5.25
C LEU A 92 -16.59 18.09 3.73
N PRO A 93 -17.60 18.39 2.91
CA PRO A 93 -17.43 18.50 1.45
C PRO A 93 -16.33 19.47 1.04
N GLU A 94 -16.15 20.58 1.77
CA GLU A 94 -15.11 21.57 1.51
C GLU A 94 -13.69 21.07 1.78
N ASP A 95 -13.53 19.97 2.52
CA ASP A 95 -12.24 19.34 2.78
C ASP A 95 -11.82 18.36 1.65
N LEU A 96 -12.77 17.98 0.81
CA LEU A 96 -12.56 17.01 -0.26
C LEU A 96 -12.24 17.67 -1.62
N PRO A 97 -11.48 17.04 -2.49
CA PRO A 97 -10.83 15.75 -2.30
C PRO A 97 -9.56 15.84 -1.44
N ILE A 98 -9.31 14.82 -0.60
CA ILE A 98 -8.05 14.67 0.12
C ILE A 98 -7.20 13.65 -0.63
N LYS A 99 -5.97 14.01 -0.95
CA LYS A 99 -5.01 13.16 -1.68
C LYS A 99 -3.78 12.92 -0.82
N HIS A 100 -3.55 11.68 -0.43
CA HIS A 100 -2.36 11.28 0.34
C HIS A 100 -1.50 10.30 -0.43
N GLN A 101 -0.18 10.47 -0.30
CA GLN A 101 0.81 9.46 -0.68
C GLN A 101 1.59 9.02 0.55
N ALA A 102 1.94 7.74 0.59
CA ALA A 102 2.79 7.21 1.65
C ALA A 102 3.77 6.18 1.09
N TYR A 103 5.05 6.37 1.40
CA TYR A 103 6.05 5.34 1.19
C TYR A 103 6.16 4.46 2.44
N THR A 104 6.04 3.14 2.27
CA THR A 104 6.27 2.18 3.35
C THR A 104 6.93 0.90 2.85
N PRO A 105 7.77 0.24 3.68
CA PRO A 105 8.02 -1.18 3.55
C PRO A 105 6.73 -1.93 3.93
N ASN A 106 6.36 -2.94 3.15
CA ASN A 106 5.16 -3.74 3.35
C ASN A 106 5.54 -5.20 3.54
N PHE A 107 4.73 -5.92 4.30
CA PHE A 107 5.04 -7.27 4.73
C PHE A 107 3.87 -8.21 4.44
N ARG A 108 4.15 -9.29 3.68
CA ARG A 108 3.17 -10.33 3.36
C ARG A 108 3.83 -11.70 3.46
N ARG A 109 3.17 -12.65 4.11
CA ARG A 109 3.70 -14.02 4.23
C ARG A 109 3.59 -14.81 2.94
N GLU A 110 2.71 -14.38 2.02
CA GLU A 110 2.43 -15.09 0.75
C GLU A 110 2.06 -16.57 0.99
N ALA A 111 1.25 -16.83 2.03
CA ALA A 111 0.99 -18.17 2.56
C ALA A 111 0.26 -19.10 1.56
N GLY A 112 -0.52 -18.52 0.64
CA GLY A 112 -1.27 -19.27 -0.39
C GLY A 112 -0.52 -19.49 -1.70
N GLU A 113 0.68 -18.94 -1.86
CA GLU A 113 1.38 -18.91 -3.15
C GLU A 113 2.42 -20.02 -3.24
N HIS A 114 2.10 -21.05 -4.02
CA HIS A 114 3.00 -22.17 -4.33
C HIS A 114 3.26 -22.23 -5.84
N GLY A 115 4.38 -21.70 -6.31
CA GLY A 115 4.69 -21.74 -7.73
C GLY A 115 6.10 -21.24 -8.10
N THR A 116 6.38 -21.27 -9.40
CA THR A 116 7.65 -20.79 -9.98
C THR A 116 7.86 -19.29 -9.80
N GLU A 117 6.79 -18.51 -9.60
CA GLU A 117 6.84 -17.06 -9.39
C GLU A 117 7.36 -16.67 -8.01
N THR A 118 7.41 -17.61 -7.05
CA THR A 118 8.00 -17.38 -5.72
C THR A 118 9.52 -17.41 -5.73
N ARG A 119 10.16 -17.68 -6.89
CA ARG A 119 11.62 -17.66 -7.03
C ARG A 119 12.11 -16.28 -7.45
N GLY A 120 13.22 -15.85 -6.84
CA GLY A 120 13.84 -14.56 -7.13
C GLY A 120 13.21 -13.40 -6.37
N MET A 121 13.11 -12.23 -7.00
CA MET A 121 12.63 -10.98 -6.40
C MET A 121 11.25 -10.52 -6.89
N VAL A 122 10.55 -11.35 -7.67
CA VAL A 122 9.23 -10.98 -8.22
C VAL A 122 8.16 -10.94 -7.13
N ARG A 123 8.18 -11.94 -6.24
CA ARG A 123 7.26 -12.05 -5.11
C ARG A 123 8.06 -12.30 -3.83
N VAL A 124 8.00 -11.35 -2.92
CA VAL A 124 8.85 -11.31 -1.72
C VAL A 124 8.02 -10.99 -0.47
N HIS A 125 8.54 -11.35 0.70
CA HIS A 125 7.86 -11.14 1.98
C HIS A 125 7.93 -9.71 2.48
N GLN A 126 8.93 -8.95 2.05
CA GLN A 126 9.08 -7.53 2.30
C GLN A 126 9.35 -6.81 1.00
N PHE A 127 8.60 -5.75 0.70
CA PHE A 127 8.77 -4.92 -0.49
C PHE A 127 8.42 -3.47 -0.18
N ASN A 128 8.97 -2.56 -0.97
CA ASN A 128 8.70 -1.14 -0.87
C ASN A 128 7.53 -0.74 -1.78
N LYS A 129 6.67 0.16 -1.32
CA LYS A 129 5.56 0.68 -2.10
C LYS A 129 5.30 2.16 -1.80
N VAL A 130 5.05 2.93 -2.83
CA VAL A 130 4.46 4.25 -2.73
C VAL A 130 2.96 4.10 -2.99
N GLU A 131 2.16 4.31 -1.96
CA GLU A 131 0.70 4.16 -1.98
C GLU A 131 0.03 5.49 -2.23
N LEU A 132 -1.05 5.48 -3.00
CA LEU A 132 -1.91 6.64 -3.22
C LEU A 132 -3.29 6.37 -2.62
N VAL A 133 -3.77 7.25 -1.76
CA VAL A 133 -5.10 7.16 -1.14
C VAL A 133 -5.84 8.48 -1.37
N ASN A 134 -7.05 8.39 -1.92
CA ASN A 134 -7.91 9.53 -2.14
C ASN A 134 -9.21 9.38 -1.36
N PHE A 135 -9.63 10.46 -0.70
CA PHE A 135 -10.96 10.58 -0.11
C PHE A 135 -11.73 11.60 -0.96
N VAL A 136 -12.90 11.21 -1.43
CA VAL A 136 -13.72 11.99 -2.38
C VAL A 136 -15.16 11.96 -1.93
N GLU A 137 -15.99 12.85 -2.50
CA GLU A 137 -17.42 12.83 -2.25
C GLU A 137 -18.08 11.54 -2.82
N PRO A 138 -19.15 11.07 -2.17
CA PRO A 138 -19.95 9.99 -2.72
C PRO A 138 -20.44 10.33 -4.15
N GLY A 139 -20.21 9.44 -5.09
CA GLY A 139 -20.56 9.63 -6.51
C GLY A 139 -19.41 10.08 -7.39
N GLU A 140 -18.28 10.52 -6.83
CA GLU A 140 -17.07 10.89 -7.60
C GLU A 140 -16.02 9.77 -7.67
N SER A 141 -16.27 8.65 -6.98
CA SER A 141 -15.28 7.55 -6.82
C SER A 141 -14.83 6.97 -8.15
N ASP A 142 -15.73 6.77 -9.11
CA ASP A 142 -15.40 6.17 -10.41
C ASP A 142 -14.52 7.11 -11.25
N GLU A 143 -14.86 8.39 -11.31
CA GLU A 143 -14.04 9.38 -12.00
C GLU A 143 -12.67 9.50 -11.35
N ARG A 144 -12.63 9.54 -10.01
CA ARG A 144 -11.37 9.64 -9.26
C ARG A 144 -10.51 8.39 -9.40
N LEU A 145 -11.13 7.20 -9.49
CA LEU A 145 -10.40 5.95 -9.74
C LEU A 145 -9.65 6.00 -11.08
N HIS A 146 -10.33 6.46 -12.14
CA HIS A 146 -9.70 6.63 -13.46
C HIS A 146 -8.59 7.69 -13.43
N GLY A 147 -8.81 8.79 -12.71
CA GLY A 147 -7.77 9.81 -12.50
C GLY A 147 -6.55 9.26 -11.75
N LEU A 148 -6.77 8.48 -10.70
CA LEU A 148 -5.70 7.85 -9.91
C LEU A 148 -4.90 6.86 -10.76
N LEU A 149 -5.58 6.11 -11.64
CA LEU A 149 -4.90 5.22 -12.59
C LEU A 149 -3.95 6.02 -13.49
N GLY A 150 -4.40 7.10 -14.12
CA GLY A 150 -3.55 7.95 -14.96
C GLY A 150 -2.38 8.57 -14.19
N GLU A 151 -2.59 8.96 -12.93
CA GLU A 151 -1.52 9.47 -12.06
C GLU A 151 -0.45 8.40 -11.75
N ALA A 152 -0.86 7.13 -11.64
CA ALA A 152 0.07 6.01 -11.46
C ALA A 152 0.81 5.66 -12.77
N GLU A 153 0.11 5.73 -13.92
CA GLU A 153 0.70 5.49 -15.24
C GLU A 153 1.82 6.49 -15.56
N GLU A 154 1.68 7.76 -15.17
CA GLU A 154 2.68 8.80 -15.39
C GLU A 154 4.07 8.41 -14.86
N VAL A 155 4.16 7.65 -13.78
CA VAL A 155 5.45 7.13 -13.27
C VAL A 155 6.13 6.24 -14.32
N LEU A 156 5.38 5.33 -14.94
CA LEU A 156 5.91 4.42 -15.96
C LEU A 156 6.26 5.15 -17.25
N GLU A 157 5.45 6.12 -17.65
CA GLU A 157 5.68 6.95 -18.83
C GLU A 157 6.95 7.79 -18.69
N ARG A 158 7.13 8.46 -17.54
CA ARG A 158 8.35 9.25 -17.26
C ARG A 158 9.61 8.38 -17.20
N LEU A 159 9.49 7.11 -16.80
CA LEU A 159 10.58 6.13 -16.82
C LEU A 159 10.80 5.51 -18.22
N GLY A 160 9.91 5.75 -19.17
CA GLY A 160 9.96 5.16 -20.52
C GLY A 160 9.76 3.65 -20.51
N LEU A 161 9.04 3.12 -19.52
CA LEU A 161 8.79 1.68 -19.39
C LEU A 161 7.54 1.28 -20.17
N PRO A 162 7.60 0.22 -21.01
CA PRO A 162 6.41 -0.31 -21.66
C PRO A 162 5.51 -1.00 -20.63
N TYR A 163 4.21 -0.73 -20.70
CA TYR A 163 3.24 -1.34 -19.81
C TYR A 163 1.90 -1.60 -20.53
N ARG A 164 1.01 -2.30 -19.86
CA ARG A 164 -0.39 -2.44 -20.26
C ARG A 164 -1.25 -2.48 -19.01
N ILE A 165 -2.45 -1.93 -19.13
CA ILE A 165 -3.46 -2.01 -18.08
C ILE A 165 -4.21 -3.33 -18.23
N LEU A 166 -4.40 -4.03 -17.11
CA LEU A 166 -5.22 -5.22 -17.02
C LEU A 166 -6.35 -4.95 -16.05
N GLU A 167 -7.57 -5.10 -16.53
CA GLU A 167 -8.74 -5.09 -15.65
C GLU A 167 -8.79 -6.41 -14.89
N MET A 168 -8.74 -6.30 -13.55
CA MET A 168 -8.77 -7.45 -12.66
C MET A 168 -10.18 -7.69 -12.14
N CYS A 169 -10.53 -8.95 -11.87
CA CYS A 169 -11.78 -9.24 -11.19
C CYS A 169 -11.78 -8.67 -9.76
N THR A 170 -12.92 -8.19 -9.32
CA THR A 170 -13.15 -7.84 -7.91
C THR A 170 -13.23 -9.14 -7.13
N GLY A 171 -12.18 -9.44 -6.38
CA GLY A 171 -12.01 -10.69 -5.63
C GLY A 171 -12.97 -10.88 -4.47
#